data_594312cc955a39625d6a8104aff2d49e
#
_entry.id   594312cc955a39625d6a8104aff2d49e
#
_cell.length_a   1.000
_cell.length_b   1.000
_cell.length_c   1.000
_cell.angle_alpha   90.00
_cell.angle_beta   90.00
_cell.angle_gamma   90.00
#
_symmetry.space_group_name_H-M   'P 1'
#
loop_
_entity.id
_entity.type
_entity.pdbx_description
1 polymer ?
#
loop_
_entity_poly.entity_id
_entity_poly.type
_entity_poly.pdbx_seq_one_letter_code
_entity_poly.pdbx_strand_id
1 'polypeptide(L)'
;MAAISIEEALKRFDRRFYSYHVNQDKLRIFSENVKHYVDMTIKAIHENESEEHLKNITNSFLKAIYSAERYEINTDKRIDSTIKVDGKVQAIIETKKPTNKSENKINVKALHEILFYYMVETRDVTGSKVKRLPNTEIRRCIITNTQTWVIIDANEIEKVVDGYLEKLFYKYQNHQLM
;
A
#
# COMPACT_ATOMS: atom_id res chain seq x y z
N MET A 1 -13.44 -10.95 5.04
CA MET A 1 -12.38 -11.84 4.53
C MET A 1 -11.74 -12.55 5.71
N ALA A 2 -11.58 -13.87 5.67
CA ALA A 2 -10.84 -14.58 6.70
C ALA A 2 -9.34 -14.33 6.49
N ALA A 3 -8.63 -13.98 7.57
CA ALA A 3 -7.17 -13.93 7.54
C ALA A 3 -6.63 -15.35 7.34
N ILE A 4 -5.68 -15.53 6.43
CA ILE A 4 -4.99 -16.79 6.22
C ILE A 4 -3.61 -16.73 6.89
N SER A 5 -3.14 -17.85 7.41
CA SER A 5 -1.80 -17.94 7.97
C SER A 5 -0.74 -17.86 6.86
N ILE A 6 0.50 -17.51 7.23
CA ILE A 6 1.64 -17.52 6.30
C ILE A 6 1.80 -18.90 5.67
N GLU A 7 1.65 -19.98 6.45
CA GLU A 7 1.74 -21.37 5.95
C GLU A 7 0.65 -21.65 4.91
N GLU A 8 -0.56 -21.19 5.13
CA GLU A 8 -1.67 -21.37 4.20
C GLU A 8 -1.49 -20.52 2.94
N ALA A 9 -0.97 -19.30 3.09
CA ALA A 9 -0.58 -18.46 1.95
C ALA A 9 0.51 -19.13 1.12
N LEU A 10 1.56 -19.67 1.75
CA LEU A 10 2.64 -20.37 1.07
C LEU A 10 2.15 -21.63 0.33
N LYS A 11 1.19 -22.37 0.88
CA LYS A 11 0.59 -23.53 0.19
C LYS A 11 -0.18 -23.15 -1.09
N ARG A 12 -0.66 -21.92 -1.20
CA ARG A 12 -1.39 -21.39 -2.37
C ARG A 12 -0.44 -20.89 -3.46
N PHE A 13 0.85 -20.67 -3.16
CA PHE A 13 1.82 -20.32 -4.19
C PHE A 13 2.05 -21.52 -5.12
N ASP A 14 2.00 -21.24 -6.42
CA ASP A 14 2.29 -22.23 -7.44
C ASP A 14 3.72 -22.78 -7.23
N ARG A 15 3.86 -24.08 -7.11
CA ARG A 15 5.15 -24.78 -6.94
C ARG A 15 6.20 -24.39 -7.98
N ARG A 16 5.79 -23.87 -9.13
CA ARG A 16 6.69 -23.35 -10.16
C ARG A 16 7.58 -22.21 -9.66
N PHE A 17 7.14 -21.44 -8.66
CA PHE A 17 7.98 -20.42 -8.03
C PHE A 17 9.08 -20.99 -7.14
N TYR A 18 8.91 -22.19 -6.59
CA TYR A 18 9.92 -22.84 -5.77
C TYR A 18 11.08 -23.45 -6.57
N SER A 19 10.96 -23.60 -7.88
CA SER A 19 12.04 -24.07 -8.75
C SER A 19 13.07 -22.99 -9.10
N TYR A 20 12.81 -21.74 -8.78
CA TYR A 20 13.81 -20.70 -8.88
C TYR A 20 14.81 -20.86 -7.74
N HIS A 21 16.06 -21.12 -8.09
CA HIS A 21 17.16 -21.06 -7.13
C HIS A 21 17.21 -19.64 -6.55
N VAL A 22 16.79 -19.50 -5.30
CA VAL A 22 16.87 -18.24 -4.59
C VAL A 22 18.36 -17.88 -4.47
N ASN A 23 18.74 -16.77 -5.04
CA ASN A 23 20.10 -16.27 -4.91
C ASN A 23 20.35 -15.97 -3.42
N GLN A 24 21.31 -16.70 -2.82
CA GLN A 24 21.59 -16.64 -1.39
C GLN A 24 22.02 -15.23 -0.94
N ASP A 25 22.75 -14.50 -1.79
CA ASP A 25 23.13 -13.12 -1.50
C ASP A 25 21.93 -12.19 -1.47
N LYS A 26 21.00 -12.34 -2.41
CA LYS A 26 19.75 -11.57 -2.40
C LYS A 26 18.91 -11.88 -1.18
N LEU A 27 18.83 -13.15 -0.78
CA LEU A 27 18.12 -13.56 0.43
C LEU A 27 18.75 -12.97 1.69
N ARG A 28 20.08 -12.98 1.79
CA ARG A 28 20.82 -12.37 2.90
C ARG A 28 20.55 -10.87 2.97
N ILE A 29 20.70 -10.16 1.85
CA ILE A 29 20.42 -8.71 1.76
C ILE A 29 18.97 -8.41 2.16
N PHE A 30 18.01 -9.18 1.66
CA PHE A 30 16.61 -9.03 2.04
C PHE A 30 16.41 -9.21 3.55
N SER A 31 16.99 -10.27 4.13
CA SER A 31 16.89 -10.56 5.57
C SER A 31 17.50 -9.44 6.42
N GLU A 32 18.64 -8.88 6.01
CA GLU A 32 19.28 -7.74 6.68
C GLU A 32 18.38 -6.49 6.64
N ASN A 33 17.77 -6.21 5.50
CA ASN A 33 16.84 -5.09 5.35
C ASN A 33 15.56 -5.27 6.16
N VAL A 34 15.01 -6.49 6.22
CA VAL A 34 13.86 -6.81 7.08
C VAL A 34 14.21 -6.59 8.55
N LYS A 35 15.38 -7.10 8.99
CA LYS A 35 15.83 -6.88 10.37
C LYS A 35 15.97 -5.40 10.68
N HIS A 36 16.63 -4.64 9.82
CA HIS A 36 16.80 -3.19 9.99
C HIS A 36 15.44 -2.47 10.07
N TYR A 37 14.50 -2.82 9.18
CA TYR A 37 13.14 -2.28 9.21
C TYR A 37 12.43 -2.55 10.54
N VAL A 38 12.53 -3.77 11.05
CA VAL A 38 11.92 -4.16 12.33
C VAL A 38 12.54 -3.39 13.48
N ASP A 39 13.88 -3.30 13.54
CA ASP A 39 14.61 -2.59 14.59
C ASP A 39 14.24 -1.10 14.60
N MET A 40 14.21 -0.45 13.43
CA MET A 40 13.81 0.96 13.29
C MET A 40 12.35 1.19 13.67
N THR A 41 11.47 0.27 13.30
CA THR A 41 10.05 0.33 13.65
C THR A 41 9.82 0.22 15.16
N ILE A 42 10.47 -0.74 15.82
CA ILE A 42 10.38 -0.92 17.28
C ILE A 42 10.86 0.34 17.99
N LYS A 43 12.01 0.88 17.56
CA LYS A 43 12.56 2.13 18.11
C LYS A 43 11.58 3.29 17.97
N ALA A 44 11.08 3.52 16.76
CA ALA A 44 10.14 4.61 16.47
C ALA A 44 8.84 4.52 17.28
N ILE A 45 8.31 3.31 17.48
CA ILE A 45 7.12 3.08 18.30
C ILE A 45 7.43 3.38 19.78
N HIS A 46 8.57 2.92 20.29
CA HIS A 46 8.98 3.16 21.66
C HIS A 46 9.19 4.67 21.94
N GLU A 47 9.76 5.39 21.00
CA GLU A 47 9.98 6.85 21.06
C GLU A 47 8.72 7.65 20.71
N ASN A 48 7.59 6.99 20.43
CA ASN A 48 6.30 7.60 20.08
C ASN A 48 6.38 8.54 18.88
N GLU A 49 7.19 8.18 17.89
CA GLU A 49 7.43 8.96 16.68
C GLU A 49 6.16 9.23 15.87
N SER A 50 6.24 10.20 14.97
CA SER A 50 5.12 10.62 14.12
C SER A 50 4.76 9.57 13.07
N GLU A 51 3.54 9.63 12.53
CA GLU A 51 3.10 8.83 11.38
C GLU A 51 4.00 9.07 10.16
N GLU A 52 4.42 10.31 9.93
CA GLU A 52 5.35 10.68 8.86
C GLU A 52 6.71 9.99 9.02
N HIS A 53 7.22 9.86 10.24
CA HIS A 53 8.47 9.15 10.51
C HIS A 53 8.34 7.66 10.17
N LEU A 54 7.22 7.02 10.56
CA LEU A 54 6.93 5.63 10.27
C LEU A 54 6.77 5.40 8.76
N LYS A 55 6.14 6.31 8.04
CA LYS A 55 6.08 6.31 6.57
C LYS A 55 7.46 6.33 5.95
N ASN A 56 8.36 7.18 6.46
CA ASN A 56 9.73 7.27 5.97
C ASN A 56 10.53 5.97 6.19
N ILE A 57 10.34 5.30 7.34
CA ILE A 57 10.93 3.98 7.60
C ILE A 57 10.40 2.96 6.57
N THR A 58 9.09 2.93 6.34
CA THR A 58 8.45 2.06 5.36
C THR A 58 9.00 2.31 3.95
N ASN A 59 9.08 3.56 3.52
CA ASN A 59 9.61 3.92 2.21
C ASN A 59 11.09 3.55 2.05
N SER A 60 11.89 3.74 3.09
CA SER A 60 13.31 3.35 3.09
C SER A 60 13.48 1.84 2.93
N PHE A 61 12.69 1.05 3.64
CA PHE A 61 12.66 -0.39 3.51
C PHE A 61 12.27 -0.84 2.10
N LEU A 62 11.20 -0.28 1.55
CA LEU A 62 10.75 -0.62 0.20
C LEU A 62 11.82 -0.27 -0.85
N LYS A 63 12.47 0.89 -0.73
CA LYS A 63 13.57 1.30 -1.62
C LYS A 63 14.78 0.37 -1.51
N ALA A 64 15.02 -0.21 -0.34
CA ALA A 64 16.14 -1.12 -0.14
C ALA A 64 15.90 -2.52 -0.76
N ILE A 65 14.64 -2.97 -0.84
CA ILE A 65 14.30 -4.29 -1.35
C ILE A 65 13.88 -4.30 -2.83
N TYR A 66 13.43 -3.17 -3.37
CA TYR A 66 13.06 -3.03 -4.77
C TYR A 66 14.18 -2.36 -5.58
N SER A 67 14.53 -2.94 -6.71
CA SER A 67 15.52 -2.34 -7.60
C SER A 67 15.06 -0.99 -8.14
N ALA A 68 15.87 0.06 -7.94
CA ALA A 68 15.60 1.40 -8.45
C ALA A 68 15.57 1.48 -9.99
N GLU A 69 16.16 0.51 -10.68
CA GLU A 69 16.11 0.43 -12.15
C GLU A 69 14.70 0.16 -12.68
N ARG A 70 13.89 -0.55 -11.90
CA ARG A 70 12.55 -0.98 -12.31
C ARG A 70 11.44 -0.33 -11.51
N TYR A 71 11.69 -0.02 -10.26
CA TYR A 71 10.67 0.45 -9.33
C TYR A 71 11.00 1.85 -8.82
N GLU A 72 10.02 2.72 -8.89
CA GLU A 72 10.06 4.04 -8.27
C GLU A 72 9.13 4.05 -7.06
N ILE A 73 9.67 4.36 -5.89
CA ILE A 73 8.92 4.42 -4.64
C ILE A 73 8.94 5.85 -4.15
N ASN A 74 7.78 6.48 -4.16
CA ASN A 74 7.61 7.89 -3.84
C ASN A 74 6.32 8.16 -3.08
N THR A 75 6.33 9.27 -2.34
CA THR A 75 5.10 9.94 -1.90
C THR A 75 4.50 10.66 -3.10
N ASP A 76 3.23 10.49 -3.39
CA ASP A 76 2.55 11.16 -4.50
C ASP A 76 1.34 11.95 -3.99
N LYS A 77 1.47 13.28 -3.94
CA LYS A 77 0.41 14.20 -3.50
C LYS A 77 -0.09 13.87 -2.07
N ARG A 78 -1.30 13.28 -1.98
CA ARG A 78 -1.95 12.89 -0.73
C ARG A 78 -1.74 11.43 -0.36
N ILE A 79 -1.16 10.64 -1.27
CA ILE A 79 -0.89 9.23 -1.06
C ILE A 79 0.43 9.10 -0.31
N ASP A 80 0.46 8.37 0.78
CA ASP A 80 1.64 8.20 1.61
C ASP A 80 2.80 7.60 0.83
N SER A 81 2.52 6.52 0.09
CA SER A 81 3.54 5.89 -0.75
C SER A 81 2.92 5.23 -1.97
N THR A 82 3.63 5.30 -3.08
CA THR A 82 3.29 4.58 -4.31
C THR A 82 4.48 3.74 -4.77
N ILE A 83 4.19 2.58 -5.33
CA ILE A 83 5.16 1.81 -6.11
C ILE A 83 4.78 1.96 -7.57
N LYS A 84 5.69 2.55 -8.36
CA LYS A 84 5.52 2.74 -9.79
C LYS A 84 6.44 1.81 -10.57
N VAL A 85 5.95 1.36 -11.70
CA VAL A 85 6.73 0.64 -12.72
C VAL A 85 6.49 1.37 -14.05
N ASP A 86 7.56 1.71 -14.74
CA ASP A 86 7.50 2.48 -15.99
C ASP A 86 6.65 3.76 -15.87
N GLY A 87 6.81 4.47 -14.74
CA GLY A 87 6.11 5.71 -14.42
C GLY A 87 4.63 5.55 -14.03
N LYS A 88 4.07 4.33 -14.04
CA LYS A 88 2.68 4.05 -13.69
C LYS A 88 2.56 3.45 -12.29
N VAL A 89 1.63 3.96 -11.50
CA VAL A 89 1.34 3.45 -10.16
C VAL A 89 0.78 2.03 -10.26
N GLN A 90 1.46 1.08 -9.64
CA GLN A 90 1.06 -0.34 -9.54
C GLN A 90 0.56 -0.71 -8.15
N ALA A 91 1.02 0.00 -7.12
CA ALA A 91 0.52 -0.16 -5.76
C ALA A 91 0.42 1.19 -5.05
N ILE A 92 -0.60 1.29 -4.22
CA ILE A 92 -0.85 2.42 -3.31
C ILE A 92 -0.68 1.91 -1.88
N ILE A 93 0.01 2.67 -1.05
CA ILE A 93 0.28 2.30 0.34
C ILE A 93 -0.16 3.44 1.25
N GLU A 94 -0.94 3.11 2.25
CA GLU A 94 -1.35 3.98 3.34
C GLU A 94 -0.68 3.50 4.63
N THR A 95 0.07 4.39 5.27
CA THR A 95 0.79 4.10 6.52
C THR A 95 0.08 4.77 7.68
N LYS A 96 -0.17 4.02 8.74
CA LYS A 96 -0.79 4.52 9.97
C LYS A 96 0.13 4.32 11.16
N LYS A 97 0.00 5.20 12.14
CA LYS A 97 0.67 5.02 13.43
C LYS A 97 0.01 3.87 14.19
N PRO A 98 0.77 2.92 14.74
CA PRO A 98 0.22 1.93 15.65
C PRO A 98 -0.24 2.66 16.92
N THR A 99 -1.53 2.92 17.05
CA THR A 99 -2.13 3.54 18.23
C THR A 99 -2.72 2.44 19.07
N ASN A 100 -2.23 2.30 20.28
CA ASN A 100 -2.80 1.52 21.40
C ASN A 100 -3.46 0.15 21.11
N LYS A 101 -3.23 -0.74 22.03
CA LYS A 101 -3.58 -2.16 22.24
C LYS A 101 -4.88 -2.74 21.63
N SER A 102 -5.77 -1.93 21.09
CA SER A 102 -7.02 -2.38 20.47
C SER A 102 -7.03 -2.30 18.93
N GLU A 103 -6.01 -1.72 18.30
CA GLU A 103 -6.02 -1.39 16.86
C GLU A 103 -5.17 -2.33 16.00
N ASN A 104 -5.10 -3.60 16.32
CA ASN A 104 -4.75 -4.64 15.34
C ASN A 104 -5.83 -4.80 14.26
N LYS A 105 -6.84 -3.92 14.26
CA LYS A 105 -7.89 -3.88 13.25
C LYS A 105 -7.55 -2.77 12.25
N ILE A 106 -7.72 -3.07 10.97
CA ILE A 106 -7.71 -2.06 9.92
C ILE A 106 -8.60 -0.90 10.37
N ASN A 107 -8.00 0.26 10.53
CA ASN A 107 -8.75 1.46 10.85
C ASN A 107 -9.69 1.74 9.68
N VAL A 108 -10.99 1.90 9.95
CA VAL A 108 -12.02 2.23 8.95
C VAL A 108 -11.62 3.49 8.17
N LYS A 109 -10.96 4.46 8.81
CA LYS A 109 -10.45 5.66 8.17
C LYS A 109 -9.38 5.33 7.13
N ALA A 110 -8.39 4.48 7.45
CA ALA A 110 -7.36 4.07 6.52
C ALA A 110 -7.93 3.32 5.29
N LEU A 111 -8.98 2.52 5.51
CA LEU A 111 -9.69 1.86 4.43
C LEU A 111 -10.39 2.89 3.53
N HIS A 112 -11.05 3.88 4.09
CA HIS A 112 -11.69 4.96 3.32
C HIS A 112 -10.66 5.76 2.52
N GLU A 113 -9.52 6.10 3.14
CA GLU A 113 -8.45 6.86 2.48
C GLU A 113 -7.88 6.08 1.30
N ILE A 114 -7.58 4.79 1.46
CA ILE A 114 -7.01 4.00 0.37
C ILE A 114 -8.01 3.75 -0.77
N LEU A 115 -9.29 3.54 -0.44
CA LEU A 115 -10.35 3.45 -1.44
C LEU A 115 -10.50 4.77 -2.23
N PHE A 116 -10.46 5.89 -1.52
CA PHE A 116 -10.52 7.20 -2.14
C PHE A 116 -9.34 7.43 -3.09
N TYR A 117 -8.10 7.13 -2.67
CA TYR A 117 -6.92 7.26 -3.51
C TYR A 117 -6.96 6.32 -4.72
N TYR A 118 -7.43 5.10 -4.52
CA TYR A 118 -7.66 4.16 -5.61
C TYR A 118 -8.61 4.73 -6.66
N MET A 119 -9.74 5.30 -6.23
CA MET A 119 -10.71 5.90 -7.14
C MET A 119 -10.16 7.16 -7.84
N VAL A 120 -9.36 7.99 -7.14
CA VAL A 120 -8.69 9.15 -7.74
C VAL A 120 -7.74 8.74 -8.86
N GLU A 121 -7.05 7.61 -8.71
CA GLU A 121 -6.10 7.11 -9.71
C GLU A 121 -6.80 6.39 -10.87
N THR A 122 -7.89 5.68 -10.59
CA THR A 122 -8.53 4.77 -11.57
C THR A 122 -9.74 5.39 -12.27
N ARG A 123 -10.28 6.52 -11.77
CA ARG A 123 -11.44 7.19 -12.37
C ARG A 123 -11.03 8.49 -13.04
N ASP A 124 -11.71 8.81 -14.14
CA ASP A 124 -11.55 10.13 -14.77
C ASP A 124 -12.21 11.18 -13.86
N VAL A 125 -11.39 12.04 -13.27
CA VAL A 125 -11.87 13.16 -12.44
C VAL A 125 -12.26 14.30 -13.40
N THR A 126 -13.48 14.24 -13.90
CA THR A 126 -14.06 15.31 -14.72
C THR A 126 -14.18 16.58 -13.88
N GLY A 127 -13.45 17.61 -14.27
CA GLY A 127 -13.42 18.91 -13.57
C GLY A 127 -12.02 19.35 -13.14
N SER A 128 -11.04 18.50 -13.17
CA SER A 128 -9.64 18.88 -13.03
C SER A 128 -9.18 19.62 -14.29
N LYS A 129 -8.45 20.74 -14.12
CA LYS A 129 -7.81 21.47 -15.24
C LYS A 129 -6.82 20.61 -16.04
N VAL A 130 -6.42 19.48 -15.47
CA VAL A 130 -5.54 18.49 -16.11
C VAL A 130 -6.35 17.20 -16.27
N LYS A 131 -6.74 16.88 -17.50
CA LYS A 131 -7.30 15.57 -17.85
C LYS A 131 -6.21 14.52 -17.62
N ARG A 132 -6.37 13.72 -16.60
CA ARG A 132 -5.51 12.57 -16.32
C ARG A 132 -6.20 11.32 -16.86
N LEU A 133 -5.49 10.54 -17.65
CA LEU A 133 -6.03 9.24 -18.07
C LEU A 133 -6.15 8.31 -16.85
N PRO A 134 -7.26 7.57 -16.73
CA PRO A 134 -7.44 6.58 -15.67
C PRO A 134 -6.28 5.57 -15.66
N ASN A 135 -5.75 5.30 -14.48
CA ASN A 135 -4.72 4.28 -14.31
C ASN A 135 -5.35 2.92 -14.02
N THR A 136 -5.41 2.06 -15.01
CA THR A 136 -5.95 0.70 -14.90
C THR A 136 -4.91 -0.33 -14.46
N GLU A 137 -3.69 0.09 -14.14
CA GLU A 137 -2.57 -0.81 -13.83
C GLU A 137 -2.35 -1.04 -12.34
N ILE A 138 -3.14 -0.39 -11.48
CA ILE A 138 -3.05 -0.62 -10.03
C ILE A 138 -3.45 -2.06 -9.72
N ARG A 139 -2.55 -2.77 -9.04
CA ARG A 139 -2.72 -4.19 -8.68
C ARG A 139 -2.97 -4.38 -7.20
N ARG A 140 -2.45 -3.49 -6.36
CA ARG A 140 -2.50 -3.65 -4.91
C ARG A 140 -2.78 -2.33 -4.20
N CYS A 141 -3.64 -2.40 -3.21
CA CYS A 141 -3.81 -1.37 -2.21
C CYS A 141 -3.35 -1.94 -0.87
N ILE A 142 -2.49 -1.24 -0.18
CA ILE A 142 -1.80 -1.72 1.01
C ILE A 142 -2.05 -0.75 2.16
N ILE A 143 -2.48 -1.27 3.30
CA ILE A 143 -2.56 -0.51 4.54
C ILE A 143 -1.56 -1.12 5.51
N THR A 144 -0.72 -0.30 6.12
CA THR A 144 0.24 -0.78 7.11
C THR A 144 0.30 0.15 8.33
N ASN A 145 0.50 -0.43 9.50
CA ASN A 145 0.91 0.28 10.70
C ASN A 145 2.35 -0.07 11.08
N THR A 146 3.17 -0.45 10.08
CA THR A 146 4.54 -0.94 10.18
C THR A 146 4.69 -2.34 10.78
N GLN A 147 3.80 -2.76 11.69
CA GLN A 147 3.79 -4.10 12.29
C GLN A 147 2.89 -5.07 11.52
N THR A 148 1.80 -4.55 10.99
CA THR A 148 0.79 -5.33 10.25
C THR A 148 0.68 -4.76 8.84
N TRP A 149 0.63 -5.64 7.86
CA TRP A 149 0.43 -5.30 6.46
C TRP A 149 -0.83 -5.95 5.96
N VAL A 150 -1.77 -5.15 5.48
CA VAL A 150 -3.00 -5.61 4.85
C VAL A 150 -2.91 -5.30 3.37
N ILE A 151 -2.87 -6.35 2.57
CA ILE A 151 -2.74 -6.25 1.13
C ILE A 151 -4.08 -6.60 0.50
N ILE A 152 -4.65 -5.67 -0.23
CA ILE A 152 -5.94 -5.78 -0.91
C ILE A 152 -5.67 -5.87 -2.41
N ASP A 153 -6.24 -6.88 -3.07
CA ASP A 153 -6.21 -6.96 -4.53
C ASP A 153 -7.13 -5.89 -5.12
N ALA A 154 -6.65 -5.14 -6.11
CA ALA A 154 -7.44 -4.09 -6.75
C ALA A 154 -8.72 -4.64 -7.40
N ASN A 155 -8.71 -5.88 -7.89
CA ASN A 155 -9.91 -6.50 -8.43
C ASN A 155 -10.98 -6.76 -7.35
N GLU A 156 -10.57 -6.97 -6.09
CA GLU A 156 -11.54 -7.09 -4.99
C GLU A 156 -12.17 -5.74 -4.65
N ILE A 157 -11.41 -4.65 -4.79
CA ILE A 157 -11.95 -3.30 -4.64
C ILE A 157 -12.99 -3.02 -5.73
N GLU A 158 -12.69 -3.34 -6.98
CA GLU A 158 -13.64 -3.14 -8.09
C GLU A 158 -14.97 -3.88 -7.91
N LYS A 159 -14.97 -5.02 -7.24
CA LYS A 159 -16.20 -5.77 -6.95
C LYS A 159 -17.11 -5.05 -5.94
N VAL A 160 -16.57 -4.20 -5.07
CA VAL A 160 -17.32 -3.49 -4.04
C VAL A 160 -17.58 -2.03 -4.40
N VAL A 161 -16.84 -1.49 -5.37
CA VAL A 161 -17.09 -0.15 -5.91
C VAL A 161 -18.27 -0.22 -6.84
N ASP A 162 -19.44 0.06 -6.31
CA ASP A 162 -20.68 0.14 -7.06
C ASP A 162 -21.01 1.58 -7.50
N GLY A 163 -22.08 1.72 -8.29
CA GLY A 163 -22.50 3.02 -8.77
C GLY A 163 -22.92 4.01 -7.66
N TYR A 164 -23.20 3.56 -6.44
CA TYR A 164 -23.46 4.43 -5.31
C TYR A 164 -22.17 5.03 -4.75
N LEU A 165 -21.14 4.22 -4.54
CA LEU A 165 -19.82 4.67 -4.09
C LEU A 165 -19.18 5.61 -5.13
N GLU A 166 -19.32 5.31 -6.42
CA GLU A 166 -18.87 6.22 -7.48
C GLU A 166 -19.59 7.57 -7.43
N LYS A 167 -20.91 7.60 -7.27
CA LYS A 167 -21.65 8.85 -7.12
C LYS A 167 -21.21 9.64 -5.90
N LEU A 168 -20.95 8.99 -4.77
CA LEU A 168 -20.44 9.64 -3.57
C LEU A 168 -19.04 10.22 -3.81
N PHE A 169 -18.17 9.47 -4.48
CA PHE A 169 -16.83 9.93 -4.85
C PHE A 169 -16.88 11.20 -5.69
N TYR A 170 -17.67 11.21 -6.77
CA TYR A 170 -17.80 12.40 -7.63
C TYR A 170 -18.41 13.59 -6.90
N LYS A 171 -19.41 13.38 -6.02
CA LYS A 171 -19.94 14.45 -5.17
C LYS A 171 -18.90 15.05 -4.25
N TYR A 172 -18.07 14.21 -3.62
CA TYR A 172 -16.97 14.64 -2.76
C TYR A 172 -15.92 15.44 -3.55
N GLN A 173 -15.52 14.96 -4.72
CA GLN A 173 -14.57 15.66 -5.59
C GLN A 173 -15.07 17.04 -6.03
N ASN A 174 -16.35 17.18 -6.27
CA ASN A 174 -16.98 18.43 -6.69
C ASN A 174 -17.44 19.33 -5.52
N HIS A 175 -16.97 19.08 -4.30
CA HIS A 175 -17.35 19.81 -3.07
C HIS A 175 -18.88 19.87 -2.84
N GLN A 176 -19.62 18.88 -3.30
CA GLN A 176 -21.07 18.77 -3.13
C GLN A 176 -21.48 18.00 -1.87
N LEU A 177 -20.50 17.48 -1.13
CA LEU A 177 -20.64 16.88 0.18
C LEU A 177 -19.80 17.71 1.15
N MET A 178 -20.42 18.65 1.84
CA MET A 178 -19.93 19.26 3.08
C MET A 178 -20.78 18.77 4.24
#